data_8b5397667add68c87a77aa91e3a4f52a
#
_entry.id   8b5397667add68c87a77aa91e3a4f52a
#
_cell.length_a   1.000
_cell.length_b   1.000
_cell.length_c   1.000
_cell.angle_alpha   90.00
_cell.angle_beta   90.00
_cell.angle_gamma   90.00
#
_symmetry.space_group_name_H-M   'P 1'
#
loop_
_entity.id
_entity.type
_entity.pdbx_description
1 polymer ?
#
loop_
_entity_poly.entity_id
_entity_poly.type
_entity_poly.pdbx_seq_one_letter_code
_entity_poly.pdbx_strand_id
1 'polypeptide(L)'
;MALKTYNPTTPSQRHLIIVDRSHLYKGAPVKALTEGQNSTGGRNNAGRITSRFRGGGHKQAYRKIDFKRGKRDVPATVERLEYDPNRTGFIALIKYEDGELAYILAPQRLSPGDSVIASDHADVKPGNAMPIANIPVGTIVHNIETKIGKGGQIARSAGSYAQIVGRDRDYVILRLNSTEQRLVHGRCMATIGAVSNPDNMNTTIGKAGRQRWRGRMPHNRGITMNPVDHPHGGRTKGGKHWVTPWGKPTKGAKTRKNKRTKKFIVASRHDRKKQQQ
;
A
#
# COMPACT_ATOMS: atom_id res chain seq x y z
N MET A 1 0.50 -16.54 7.46
CA MET A 1 1.84 -16.68 6.82
C MET A 1 2.85 -16.83 7.92
N ALA A 2 3.92 -17.58 7.72
CA ALA A 2 4.92 -17.78 8.74
C ALA A 2 6.02 -16.70 8.65
N LEU A 3 6.51 -16.25 9.80
CA LEU A 3 7.70 -15.46 9.91
C LEU A 3 8.90 -16.40 10.04
N LYS A 4 9.96 -16.10 9.30
CA LYS A 4 11.23 -16.85 9.36
C LYS A 4 12.21 -16.11 10.24
N THR A 5 12.67 -16.78 11.28
CA THR A 5 13.76 -16.35 12.16
C THR A 5 15.03 -17.10 11.82
N TYR A 6 16.15 -16.63 12.33
CA TYR A 6 17.47 -17.21 12.09
C TYR A 6 18.22 -17.42 13.39
N ASN A 7 19.08 -18.43 13.44
CA ASN A 7 19.99 -18.62 14.55
C ASN A 7 20.90 -17.40 14.71
N PRO A 8 21.19 -16.97 15.94
CA PRO A 8 21.96 -15.75 16.22
C PRO A 8 23.48 -15.95 16.04
N THR A 9 23.89 -16.51 14.91
CA THR A 9 25.30 -16.80 14.60
C THR A 9 26.12 -15.54 14.31
N THR A 10 25.46 -14.46 13.88
CA THR A 10 26.10 -13.16 13.62
C THR A 10 25.21 -12.01 14.13
N PRO A 11 25.79 -10.81 14.44
CA PRO A 11 24.99 -9.65 14.86
C PRO A 11 23.87 -9.30 13.90
N SER A 12 24.06 -9.50 12.59
CA SER A 12 23.09 -9.19 11.55
C SER A 12 21.93 -10.19 11.45
N GLN A 13 22.09 -11.40 11.99
CA GLN A 13 21.08 -12.46 12.02
C GLN A 13 20.32 -12.52 13.34
N ARG A 14 20.93 -12.08 14.44
CA ARG A 14 20.37 -12.14 15.80
C ARG A 14 18.94 -11.60 15.89
N HIS A 15 18.65 -10.51 15.20
CA HIS A 15 17.33 -9.84 15.23
C HIS A 15 16.63 -9.87 13.86
N LEU A 16 17.07 -10.73 12.96
CA LEU A 16 16.49 -10.82 11.64
C LEU A 16 15.19 -11.62 11.68
N ILE A 17 14.11 -10.97 11.30
CA ILE A 17 12.79 -11.60 11.11
C ILE A 17 12.27 -11.19 9.73
N ILE A 18 12.03 -12.14 8.86
CA ILE A 18 11.51 -11.89 7.50
C ILE A 18 10.26 -12.73 7.27
N VAL A 19 9.45 -12.31 6.31
CA VAL A 19 8.31 -13.12 5.85
C VAL A 19 8.82 -14.33 5.09
N ASP A 20 8.26 -15.50 5.38
CA ASP A 20 8.49 -16.69 4.57
C ASP A 20 7.83 -16.54 3.20
N ARG A 21 8.59 -16.83 2.15
CA ARG A 21 8.20 -16.72 0.75
C ARG A 21 8.31 -18.06 0.00
N SER A 22 8.38 -19.15 0.75
CA SER A 22 8.55 -20.50 0.18
C SER A 22 7.41 -20.89 -0.76
N HIS A 23 6.19 -20.41 -0.44
CA HIS A 23 4.97 -20.65 -1.21
C HIS A 23 4.81 -19.79 -2.47
N LEU A 24 5.68 -18.80 -2.67
CA LEU A 24 5.64 -17.94 -3.84
C LEU A 24 6.46 -18.54 -4.99
N TYR A 25 6.06 -18.22 -6.21
CA TYR A 25 6.81 -18.55 -7.41
C TYR A 25 8.21 -17.92 -7.37
N LYS A 26 9.23 -18.72 -7.66
CA LYS A 26 10.65 -18.34 -7.59
C LYS A 26 11.26 -17.95 -8.93
N GLY A 27 10.54 -18.16 -10.02
CA GLY A 27 11.01 -17.86 -11.36
C GLY A 27 10.93 -16.37 -11.73
N ALA A 28 11.26 -16.07 -12.96
CA ALA A 28 11.21 -14.71 -13.51
C ALA A 28 9.75 -14.24 -13.73
N PRO A 29 9.47 -12.95 -13.57
CA PRO A 29 8.15 -12.40 -13.90
C PRO A 29 7.90 -12.40 -15.41
N VAL A 30 6.66 -12.28 -15.83
CA VAL A 30 6.28 -12.19 -17.24
C VAL A 30 6.88 -10.91 -17.85
N LYS A 31 7.77 -11.07 -18.86
CA LYS A 31 8.53 -9.96 -19.44
C LYS A 31 7.64 -8.87 -20.05
N ALA A 32 6.57 -9.25 -20.74
CA ALA A 32 5.60 -8.32 -21.35
C ALA A 32 4.89 -7.40 -20.32
N LEU A 33 4.72 -7.90 -19.08
CA LEU A 33 4.09 -7.19 -17.97
C LEU A 33 5.10 -6.50 -17.05
N THR A 34 6.36 -6.36 -17.46
CA THR A 34 7.41 -5.70 -16.66
C THR A 34 8.06 -4.57 -17.42
N GLU A 35 8.45 -3.54 -16.68
CA GLU A 35 9.18 -2.37 -17.21
C GLU A 35 10.40 -2.09 -16.34
N GLY A 36 11.46 -1.56 -16.98
CA GLY A 36 12.63 -1.05 -16.25
C GLY A 36 12.25 0.18 -15.43
N GLN A 37 12.70 0.22 -14.19
CA GLN A 37 12.47 1.37 -13.31
C GLN A 37 13.79 1.99 -12.88
N ASN A 38 14.00 3.26 -13.26
CA ASN A 38 15.14 4.03 -12.80
C ASN A 38 14.82 4.73 -11.46
N SER A 39 15.80 4.76 -10.55
CA SER A 39 15.66 5.46 -9.29
C SER A 39 15.90 6.96 -9.50
N THR A 40 14.97 7.79 -9.07
CA THR A 40 15.11 9.26 -9.10
C THR A 40 15.91 9.82 -7.92
N GLY A 41 16.26 8.98 -6.94
CA GLY A 41 16.96 9.40 -5.73
C GLY A 41 16.20 10.46 -4.92
N GLY A 42 14.87 10.49 -5.02
CA GLY A 42 14.01 11.47 -4.34
C GLY A 42 14.00 12.86 -4.98
N ARG A 43 14.47 13.00 -6.24
CA ARG A 43 14.46 14.25 -7.02
C ARG A 43 13.17 14.36 -7.83
N ASN A 44 12.70 15.58 -8.03
CA ASN A 44 11.61 15.90 -8.94
C ASN A 44 12.13 16.13 -10.38
N ASN A 45 11.24 16.52 -11.30
CA ASN A 45 11.56 16.87 -12.68
C ASN A 45 12.56 18.04 -12.82
N ALA A 46 12.62 18.96 -11.85
CA ALA A 46 13.59 20.05 -11.78
C ALA A 46 14.91 19.67 -11.08
N GLY A 47 15.15 18.38 -10.80
CA GLY A 47 16.35 17.88 -10.13
C GLY A 47 16.45 18.20 -8.63
N ARG A 48 15.45 18.87 -8.04
CA ARG A 48 15.44 19.24 -6.62
C ARG A 48 14.98 18.09 -5.74
N ILE A 49 15.60 17.93 -4.58
CA ILE A 49 15.23 16.91 -3.60
C ILE A 49 13.88 17.24 -2.97
N THR A 50 12.84 16.49 -3.30
CA THR A 50 11.50 16.59 -2.72
C THR A 50 11.22 15.50 -1.69
N SER A 51 11.93 14.39 -1.75
CA SER A 51 11.89 13.32 -0.76
C SER A 51 13.30 13.02 -0.29
N ARG A 52 13.63 13.47 0.92
CA ARG A 52 14.97 13.30 1.51
C ARG A 52 15.24 11.86 1.92
N PHE A 53 16.50 11.51 2.06
CA PHE A 53 16.98 10.20 2.52
C PHE A 53 16.53 9.04 1.62
N ARG A 54 16.42 9.29 0.32
CA ARG A 54 16.15 8.31 -0.73
C ARG A 54 17.32 8.26 -1.69
N GLY A 55 17.69 7.07 -2.10
CA GLY A 55 18.76 6.87 -3.08
C GLY A 55 19.50 5.56 -2.89
N GLY A 56 20.25 5.18 -3.91
CA GLY A 56 20.88 3.86 -3.98
C GLY A 56 19.83 2.74 -4.01
N GLY A 57 20.23 1.60 -3.48
CA GLY A 57 19.36 0.43 -3.44
C GLY A 57 19.49 -0.47 -4.64
N HIS A 58 18.90 -1.66 -4.55
CA HIS A 58 18.92 -2.66 -5.62
C HIS A 58 18.02 -2.19 -6.78
N LYS A 59 18.48 -2.40 -8.02
CA LYS A 59 17.69 -2.14 -9.24
C LYS A 59 16.42 -3.01 -9.22
N GLN A 60 15.27 -2.42 -9.54
CA GLN A 60 13.98 -3.08 -9.52
C GLN A 60 13.31 -2.95 -10.89
N ALA A 61 12.66 -4.01 -11.34
CA ALA A 61 11.73 -3.94 -12.46
C ALA A 61 10.32 -3.65 -11.91
N TYR A 62 9.59 -2.78 -12.55
CA TYR A 62 8.19 -2.48 -12.23
C TYR A 62 7.28 -3.54 -12.86
N ARG A 63 6.28 -4.05 -12.11
CA ARG A 63 5.22 -4.92 -12.63
C ARG A 63 4.00 -4.07 -12.92
N LYS A 64 3.47 -4.20 -14.13
CA LYS A 64 2.21 -3.56 -14.53
C LYS A 64 1.07 -4.29 -13.85
N ILE A 65 0.47 -3.66 -12.84
CA ILE A 65 -0.66 -4.24 -12.11
C ILE A 65 -1.96 -3.63 -12.64
N ASP A 66 -2.93 -4.48 -12.90
CA ASP A 66 -4.27 -4.04 -13.23
C ASP A 66 -5.01 -3.60 -11.95
N PHE A 67 -4.95 -2.30 -11.68
CA PHE A 67 -5.69 -1.68 -10.58
C PHE A 67 -7.12 -1.32 -10.97
N LYS A 68 -7.45 -1.34 -12.26
CA LYS A 68 -8.78 -0.95 -12.74
C LYS A 68 -9.73 -2.14 -12.79
N ARG A 69 -9.20 -3.34 -13.02
CA ARG A 69 -10.01 -4.54 -13.28
C ARG A 69 -11.01 -4.26 -14.40
N GLY A 70 -10.49 -3.69 -15.49
CA GLY A 70 -11.30 -3.17 -16.58
C GLY A 70 -11.94 -4.23 -17.48
N LYS A 71 -11.39 -5.45 -17.51
CA LYS A 71 -11.92 -6.58 -18.27
C LYS A 71 -13.05 -7.21 -17.45
N ARG A 72 -14.29 -6.90 -17.83
CA ARG A 72 -15.48 -7.31 -17.10
C ARG A 72 -16.08 -8.57 -17.68
N ASP A 73 -16.77 -9.32 -16.83
CA ASP A 73 -17.57 -10.51 -17.18
C ASP A 73 -16.79 -11.65 -17.85
N VAL A 74 -15.43 -11.56 -17.82
CA VAL A 74 -14.54 -12.61 -18.29
C VAL A 74 -13.86 -13.23 -17.08
N PRO A 75 -14.07 -14.52 -16.81
CA PRO A 75 -13.40 -15.21 -15.72
C PRO A 75 -11.91 -15.38 -16.02
N ALA A 76 -11.12 -15.40 -14.98
CA ALA A 76 -9.68 -15.64 -15.05
C ALA A 76 -9.27 -16.62 -13.96
N THR A 77 -8.30 -17.47 -14.27
CA THR A 77 -7.71 -18.41 -13.33
C THR A 77 -6.40 -17.86 -12.78
N VAL A 78 -6.17 -18.02 -11.49
CA VAL A 78 -4.90 -17.67 -10.85
C VAL A 78 -3.86 -18.73 -11.20
N GLU A 79 -2.84 -18.36 -11.99
CA GLU A 79 -1.74 -19.27 -12.33
C GLU A 79 -0.76 -19.42 -11.17
N ARG A 80 -0.35 -18.31 -10.57
CA ARG A 80 0.67 -18.31 -9.51
C ARG A 80 0.67 -17.01 -8.70
N LEU A 81 1.26 -17.10 -7.50
CA LEU A 81 1.52 -15.94 -6.64
C LEU A 81 3.00 -15.55 -6.73
N GLU A 82 3.28 -14.26 -6.88
CA GLU A 82 4.63 -13.73 -7.05
C GLU A 82 4.97 -12.67 -6.01
N TYR A 83 6.27 -12.54 -5.75
CA TYR A 83 6.85 -11.44 -5.00
C TYR A 83 7.07 -10.22 -5.90
N ASP A 84 6.62 -9.04 -5.47
CA ASP A 84 6.90 -7.78 -6.14
C ASP A 84 7.79 -6.89 -5.24
N PRO A 85 9.00 -6.49 -5.70
CA PRO A 85 9.87 -5.62 -4.93
C PRO A 85 9.36 -4.17 -4.78
N ASN A 86 8.36 -3.78 -5.58
CA ASN A 86 7.83 -2.41 -5.60
C ASN A 86 6.71 -2.19 -4.58
N ARG A 87 6.19 -3.27 -4.01
CA ARG A 87 5.09 -3.22 -3.03
C ARG A 87 5.27 -4.22 -1.91
N THR A 88 4.58 -4.01 -0.82
CA THR A 88 4.65 -4.86 0.36
C THR A 88 3.72 -6.06 0.30
N GLY A 89 2.60 -5.97 -0.42
CA GLY A 89 1.70 -7.09 -0.71
C GLY A 89 2.21 -7.95 -1.85
N PHE A 90 1.78 -9.20 -1.92
CA PHE A 90 2.06 -10.09 -3.04
C PHE A 90 1.14 -9.78 -4.22
N ILE A 91 1.52 -10.26 -5.40
CA ILE A 91 0.75 -10.15 -6.63
C ILE A 91 0.36 -11.54 -7.13
N ALA A 92 -0.74 -11.64 -7.84
CA ALA A 92 -1.16 -12.85 -8.51
C ALA A 92 -1.10 -12.65 -10.02
N LEU A 93 -0.51 -13.60 -10.72
CA LEU A 93 -0.63 -13.70 -12.17
C LEU A 93 -1.93 -14.43 -12.46
N ILE A 94 -2.82 -13.80 -13.21
CA ILE A 94 -4.07 -14.37 -13.67
C ILE A 94 -4.05 -14.55 -15.18
N LYS A 95 -4.69 -15.61 -15.65
CA LYS A 95 -4.92 -15.88 -17.05
C LYS A 95 -6.41 -15.85 -17.32
N TYR A 96 -6.84 -14.97 -18.19
CA TYR A 96 -8.21 -14.90 -18.65
C TYR A 96 -8.52 -16.06 -19.61
N GLU A 97 -9.80 -16.39 -19.79
CA GLU A 97 -10.23 -17.47 -20.70
C GLU A 97 -9.79 -17.23 -22.15
N ASP A 98 -9.65 -15.97 -22.58
CA ASP A 98 -9.12 -15.60 -23.89
C ASP A 98 -7.59 -15.69 -24.01
N GLY A 99 -6.90 -16.15 -22.95
CA GLY A 99 -5.45 -16.33 -22.93
C GLY A 99 -4.66 -15.10 -22.50
N GLU A 100 -5.27 -13.93 -22.29
CA GLU A 100 -4.58 -12.73 -21.84
C GLU A 100 -4.07 -12.90 -20.40
N LEU A 101 -2.83 -12.47 -20.15
CA LEU A 101 -2.22 -12.47 -18.82
C LEU A 101 -2.28 -11.09 -18.17
N ALA A 102 -2.59 -11.02 -16.90
CA ALA A 102 -2.55 -9.79 -16.13
C ALA A 102 -2.05 -10.03 -14.70
N TYR A 103 -1.41 -9.02 -14.11
CA TYR A 103 -1.11 -9.03 -12.68
C TYR A 103 -2.18 -8.29 -11.89
N ILE A 104 -2.63 -8.88 -10.79
CA ILE A 104 -3.51 -8.24 -9.81
C ILE A 104 -2.88 -8.24 -8.42
N LEU A 105 -3.41 -7.42 -7.51
CA LEU A 105 -3.05 -7.56 -6.09
C LEU A 105 -3.62 -8.88 -5.57
N ALA A 106 -2.78 -9.69 -4.95
CA ALA A 106 -3.22 -10.94 -4.34
C ALA A 106 -3.92 -10.63 -3.01
N PRO A 107 -5.20 -10.97 -2.83
CA PRO A 107 -5.82 -10.97 -1.51
C PRO A 107 -5.31 -12.11 -0.65
N GLN A 108 -5.61 -12.05 0.65
CA GLN A 108 -5.41 -13.17 1.56
C GLN A 108 -6.30 -14.33 1.14
N ARG A 109 -5.82 -15.55 1.34
CA ARG A 109 -6.52 -16.81 1.02
C ARG A 109 -6.74 -17.07 -0.47
N LEU A 110 -6.11 -16.31 -1.36
CA LEU A 110 -6.08 -16.63 -2.78
C LEU A 110 -4.99 -17.66 -3.04
N SER A 111 -5.31 -18.70 -3.77
CA SER A 111 -4.41 -19.81 -4.13
C SER A 111 -4.30 -19.96 -5.65
N PRO A 112 -3.20 -20.53 -6.16
CA PRO A 112 -3.15 -20.95 -7.56
C PRO A 112 -4.27 -21.94 -7.87
N GLY A 113 -4.92 -21.79 -9.02
CA GLY A 113 -6.10 -22.53 -9.44
C GLY A 113 -7.44 -21.89 -9.11
N ASP A 114 -7.48 -20.88 -8.22
CA ASP A 114 -8.71 -20.16 -7.93
C ASP A 114 -9.19 -19.36 -9.15
N SER A 115 -10.51 -19.28 -9.31
CA SER A 115 -11.14 -18.43 -10.33
C SER A 115 -11.45 -17.05 -9.75
N VAL A 116 -11.18 -15.99 -10.51
CA VAL A 116 -11.47 -14.61 -10.16
C VAL A 116 -12.14 -13.90 -11.33
N ILE A 117 -13.13 -13.08 -11.03
CA ILE A 117 -13.88 -12.31 -12.03
C ILE A 117 -14.04 -10.85 -11.59
N ALA A 118 -14.16 -9.96 -12.57
CA ALA A 118 -14.61 -8.59 -12.35
C ALA A 118 -15.97 -8.43 -13.04
N SER A 119 -17.04 -8.32 -12.28
CA SER A 119 -18.41 -8.22 -12.79
C SER A 119 -19.26 -7.35 -11.87
N ASP A 120 -20.38 -6.88 -12.37
CA ASP A 120 -21.34 -6.15 -11.54
C ASP A 120 -22.06 -7.06 -10.52
N HIS A 121 -22.15 -8.37 -10.79
CA HIS A 121 -22.84 -9.38 -9.98
C HIS A 121 -21.95 -10.60 -9.65
N ALA A 122 -20.67 -10.37 -9.36
CA ALA A 122 -19.78 -11.43 -8.98
C ALA A 122 -20.09 -11.97 -7.57
N ASP A 123 -19.78 -13.26 -7.31
CA ASP A 123 -19.84 -13.86 -5.98
C ASP A 123 -18.91 -13.11 -4.99
N VAL A 124 -19.27 -13.15 -3.69
CA VAL A 124 -18.47 -12.59 -2.60
C VAL A 124 -17.31 -13.51 -2.27
N LYS A 125 -16.37 -13.69 -3.24
CA LYS A 125 -15.15 -14.49 -3.09
C LYS A 125 -13.90 -13.61 -3.11
N PRO A 126 -12.82 -13.93 -2.35
CA PRO A 126 -11.58 -13.18 -2.39
C PRO A 126 -11.02 -13.10 -3.81
N GLY A 127 -10.67 -11.87 -4.27
CA GLY A 127 -10.14 -11.64 -5.61
C GLY A 127 -11.16 -11.16 -6.62
N ASN A 128 -12.44 -11.39 -6.40
CA ASN A 128 -13.50 -10.84 -7.25
C ASN A 128 -13.61 -9.33 -7.07
N ALA A 129 -13.88 -8.62 -8.16
CA ALA A 129 -14.03 -7.17 -8.16
C ALA A 129 -15.43 -6.78 -8.67
N MET A 130 -16.06 -5.85 -7.97
CA MET A 130 -17.38 -5.34 -8.35
C MET A 130 -17.57 -3.89 -7.86
N PRO A 131 -18.60 -3.17 -8.35
CA PRO A 131 -18.99 -1.88 -7.80
C PRO A 131 -19.32 -2.00 -6.31
N ILE A 132 -18.87 -1.03 -5.51
CA ILE A 132 -19.00 -1.10 -4.04
C ILE A 132 -20.48 -1.14 -3.62
N ALA A 133 -21.37 -0.54 -4.40
CA ALA A 133 -22.82 -0.57 -4.14
C ALA A 133 -23.40 -2.00 -4.11
N ASN A 134 -22.82 -2.92 -4.89
CA ASN A 134 -23.32 -4.30 -5.01
C ASN A 134 -22.73 -5.24 -3.95
N ILE A 135 -21.68 -4.80 -3.23
CA ILE A 135 -21.03 -5.62 -2.20
C ILE A 135 -21.84 -5.53 -0.89
N PRO A 136 -22.15 -6.64 -0.22
CA PRO A 136 -22.87 -6.63 1.05
C PRO A 136 -22.18 -5.82 2.14
N VAL A 137 -22.98 -5.20 3.03
CA VAL A 137 -22.46 -4.51 4.22
C VAL A 137 -21.76 -5.52 5.13
N GLY A 138 -20.70 -5.07 5.80
CA GLY A 138 -19.84 -5.93 6.64
C GLY A 138 -18.67 -6.53 5.88
N THR A 139 -18.71 -6.61 4.54
CA THR A 139 -17.66 -7.22 3.72
C THR A 139 -16.36 -6.43 3.79
N ILE A 140 -15.25 -7.17 3.82
CA ILE A 140 -13.89 -6.62 3.76
C ILE A 140 -13.48 -6.50 2.30
N VAL A 141 -12.97 -5.33 1.92
CA VAL A 141 -12.56 -5.00 0.55
C VAL A 141 -11.20 -4.32 0.51
N HIS A 142 -10.52 -4.41 -0.62
CA HIS A 142 -9.26 -3.73 -0.90
C HIS A 142 -9.23 -3.17 -2.33
N ASN A 143 -8.14 -2.55 -2.74
CA ASN A 143 -7.97 -1.98 -4.10
C ASN A 143 -9.14 -1.08 -4.50
N ILE A 144 -9.56 -0.19 -3.62
CA ILE A 144 -10.77 0.61 -3.74
C ILE A 144 -10.50 1.85 -4.58
N GLU A 145 -11.36 2.11 -5.55
CA GLU A 145 -11.35 3.36 -6.30
C GLU A 145 -11.86 4.54 -5.47
N THR A 146 -11.34 5.72 -5.77
CA THR A 146 -11.83 6.99 -5.19
C THR A 146 -12.61 7.84 -6.19
N LYS A 147 -12.47 7.52 -7.46
CA LYS A 147 -13.20 8.09 -8.61
C LYS A 147 -13.46 6.98 -9.59
N ILE A 148 -14.62 6.96 -10.19
CA ILE A 148 -15.05 5.95 -11.16
C ILE A 148 -14.03 5.85 -12.30
N GLY A 149 -13.59 4.63 -12.61
CA GLY A 149 -12.67 4.31 -13.72
C GLY A 149 -11.22 4.74 -13.53
N LYS A 150 -10.85 5.32 -12.37
CA LYS A 150 -9.46 5.75 -12.11
C LYS A 150 -8.54 4.60 -11.71
N GLY A 151 -9.09 3.48 -11.28
CA GLY A 151 -8.37 2.37 -10.68
C GLY A 151 -8.20 2.51 -9.17
N GLY A 152 -7.97 1.40 -8.50
CA GLY A 152 -7.87 1.33 -7.05
C GLY A 152 -6.75 2.19 -6.49
N GLN A 153 -7.03 2.90 -5.41
CA GLN A 153 -6.10 3.82 -4.74
C GLN A 153 -6.00 3.59 -3.24
N ILE A 154 -7.07 3.10 -2.60
CA ILE A 154 -7.15 2.84 -1.16
C ILE A 154 -6.92 1.35 -0.91
N ALA A 155 -6.32 1.01 0.23
CA ALA A 155 -6.08 -0.36 0.70
C ALA A 155 -5.33 -1.23 -0.33
N ARG A 156 -4.07 -0.85 -0.66
CA ARG A 156 -3.20 -1.59 -1.58
C ARG A 156 -1.92 -2.14 -0.94
N SER A 157 -1.62 -1.72 0.28
CA SER A 157 -0.44 -2.20 1.00
C SER A 157 -0.70 -3.54 1.67
N ALA A 158 0.36 -4.27 2.03
CA ALA A 158 0.28 -5.54 2.75
C ALA A 158 -0.66 -5.46 3.95
N GLY A 159 -1.56 -6.43 4.09
CA GLY A 159 -2.51 -6.53 5.19
C GLY A 159 -3.56 -5.42 5.26
N SER A 160 -3.57 -4.46 4.33
CA SER A 160 -4.55 -3.37 4.36
C SER A 160 -5.90 -3.80 3.80
N TYR A 161 -6.95 -3.22 4.36
CA TYR A 161 -8.33 -3.44 3.96
C TYR A 161 -9.20 -2.24 4.32
N ALA A 162 -10.42 -2.23 3.86
CA ALA A 162 -11.50 -1.41 4.36
C ALA A 162 -12.74 -2.30 4.55
N GLN A 163 -13.61 -1.92 5.47
CA GLN A 163 -14.88 -2.59 5.72
C GLN A 163 -16.02 -1.70 5.24
N ILE A 164 -17.00 -2.28 4.57
CA ILE A 164 -18.24 -1.61 4.22
C ILE A 164 -19.10 -1.55 5.47
N VAL A 165 -19.43 -0.33 5.92
CA VAL A 165 -20.23 -0.11 7.15
C VAL A 165 -21.68 0.15 6.83
N GLY A 166 -21.95 0.90 5.75
CA GLY A 166 -23.30 1.28 5.37
C GLY A 166 -23.37 1.96 4.02
N ARG A 167 -24.56 2.33 3.62
CA ARG A 167 -24.85 3.03 2.36
C ARG A 167 -25.61 4.31 2.67
N ASP A 168 -25.29 5.37 1.94
CA ASP A 168 -25.97 6.67 2.05
C ASP A 168 -26.19 7.19 0.62
N ARG A 169 -27.41 7.04 0.10
CA ARG A 169 -27.80 7.38 -1.29
C ARG A 169 -26.83 6.74 -2.29
N ASP A 170 -26.17 7.54 -3.12
CA ASP A 170 -25.19 7.09 -4.11
C ASP A 170 -23.81 6.75 -3.52
N TYR A 171 -23.62 6.94 -2.23
CA TYR A 171 -22.34 6.73 -1.56
C TYR A 171 -22.38 5.54 -0.61
N VAL A 172 -21.22 4.94 -0.44
CA VAL A 172 -21.00 3.86 0.51
C VAL A 172 -20.02 4.33 1.58
N ILE A 173 -20.33 4.05 2.84
CA ILE A 173 -19.48 4.37 3.98
C ILE A 173 -18.48 3.26 4.17
N LEU A 174 -17.20 3.58 4.03
CA LEU A 174 -16.08 2.66 4.23
C LEU A 174 -15.33 3.02 5.51
N ARG A 175 -15.15 2.04 6.38
CA ARG A 175 -14.23 2.11 7.53
C ARG A 175 -12.85 1.62 7.08
N LEU A 176 -11.88 2.53 7.07
CA LEU A 176 -10.51 2.23 6.69
C LEU A 176 -9.76 1.57 7.86
N ASN A 177 -8.63 0.94 7.56
CA ASN A 177 -7.74 0.34 8.59
C ASN A 177 -7.25 1.36 9.65
N SER A 178 -7.23 2.64 9.31
CA SER A 178 -6.94 3.75 10.24
C SER A 178 -8.11 4.14 11.15
N THR A 179 -9.26 3.45 11.07
CA THR A 179 -10.55 3.78 11.70
C THR A 179 -11.28 5.00 11.11
N GLU A 180 -10.69 5.71 10.15
CA GLU A 180 -11.38 6.78 9.42
C GLU A 180 -12.58 6.21 8.65
N GLN A 181 -13.76 6.82 8.81
CA GLN A 181 -14.95 6.52 8.03
C GLN A 181 -15.05 7.50 6.87
N ARG A 182 -15.19 6.96 5.66
CA ARG A 182 -15.12 7.73 4.43
C ARG A 182 -16.21 7.33 3.44
N LEU A 183 -16.81 8.34 2.80
CA LEU A 183 -17.73 8.16 1.68
C LEU A 183 -16.96 7.88 0.39
N VAL A 184 -17.41 6.89 -0.33
CA VAL A 184 -16.95 6.56 -1.69
C VAL A 184 -18.18 6.32 -2.55
N HIS A 185 -18.20 6.82 -3.78
CA HIS A 185 -19.33 6.66 -4.69
C HIS A 185 -19.57 5.18 -4.99
N GLY A 186 -20.82 4.73 -4.97
CA GLY A 186 -21.19 3.32 -5.10
C GLY A 186 -20.75 2.64 -6.40
N ARG A 187 -20.65 3.41 -7.51
CA ARG A 187 -20.14 2.91 -8.82
C ARG A 187 -18.62 2.72 -8.86
N CYS A 188 -17.87 3.15 -7.83
CA CYS A 188 -16.45 2.87 -7.73
C CYS A 188 -16.20 1.37 -7.53
N MET A 189 -15.19 0.83 -8.19
CA MET A 189 -14.81 -0.58 -8.08
C MET A 189 -14.03 -0.84 -6.79
N ALA A 190 -14.24 -2.02 -6.23
CA ALA A 190 -13.41 -2.58 -5.16
C ALA A 190 -13.22 -4.08 -5.37
N THR A 191 -12.14 -4.62 -4.80
CA THR A 191 -11.87 -6.06 -4.80
C THR A 191 -12.14 -6.64 -3.43
N ILE A 192 -12.79 -7.79 -3.38
CA ILE A 192 -13.18 -8.48 -2.14
C ILE A 192 -11.96 -9.10 -1.46
N GLY A 193 -11.91 -9.00 -0.13
CA GLY A 193 -10.84 -9.52 0.72
C GLY A 193 -9.87 -8.45 1.21
N ALA A 194 -8.92 -8.83 2.04
CA ALA A 194 -7.80 -8.02 2.50
C ALA A 194 -6.54 -8.34 1.68
N VAL A 195 -5.64 -7.37 1.52
CA VAL A 195 -4.36 -7.60 0.81
C VAL A 195 -3.50 -8.62 1.53
N SER A 196 -2.82 -9.47 0.79
CA SER A 196 -1.89 -10.48 1.30
C SER A 196 -0.75 -9.91 2.15
N ASN A 197 0.02 -10.81 2.78
CA ASN A 197 1.23 -10.49 3.55
C ASN A 197 1.01 -9.58 4.78
N PRO A 198 0.05 -9.86 5.68
CA PRO A 198 -0.20 -9.03 6.86
C PRO A 198 1.02 -8.97 7.79
N ASP A 199 1.82 -10.03 7.86
CA ASP A 199 3.01 -10.13 8.70
C ASP A 199 4.19 -9.26 8.25
N ASN A 200 4.06 -8.55 7.13
CA ASN A 200 5.10 -7.61 6.67
C ASN A 200 5.42 -6.53 7.72
N MET A 201 4.45 -6.15 8.54
CA MET A 201 4.63 -5.18 9.64
C MET A 201 5.50 -5.73 10.77
N ASN A 202 5.53 -7.05 10.97
CA ASN A 202 6.26 -7.75 12.01
C ASN A 202 7.71 -8.06 11.61
N THR A 203 8.17 -7.62 10.42
CA THR A 203 9.52 -7.87 9.93
C THR A 203 10.55 -6.98 10.61
N THR A 204 11.68 -7.59 11.03
CA THR A 204 12.82 -6.88 11.55
C THR A 204 14.03 -7.07 10.63
N ILE A 205 14.64 -5.96 10.22
CA ILE A 205 15.65 -5.96 9.16
C ILE A 205 17.03 -6.45 9.64
N GLY A 206 17.32 -6.31 10.92
CA GLY A 206 18.51 -6.82 11.58
C GLY A 206 19.80 -6.03 11.36
N LYS A 207 19.97 -5.29 10.25
CA LYS A 207 21.15 -4.43 10.01
C LYS A 207 20.83 -3.21 9.13
N ALA A 208 21.61 -2.14 9.31
CA ALA A 208 21.47 -0.90 8.56
C ALA A 208 21.69 -1.07 7.04
N GLY A 209 22.60 -1.97 6.64
CA GLY A 209 22.87 -2.27 5.23
C GLY A 209 21.64 -2.73 4.46
N ARG A 210 20.73 -3.49 5.09
CA ARG A 210 19.47 -3.90 4.42
C ARG A 210 18.53 -2.73 4.14
N GLN A 211 18.56 -1.66 4.97
CA GLN A 211 17.83 -0.42 4.65
C GLN A 211 18.45 0.27 3.42
N ARG A 212 19.79 0.26 3.33
CA ARG A 212 20.49 0.81 2.16
C ARG A 212 20.12 0.05 0.88
N TRP A 213 20.03 -1.29 0.94
CA TRP A 213 19.57 -2.10 -0.20
C TRP A 213 18.14 -1.76 -0.67
N ARG A 214 17.30 -1.28 0.24
CA ARG A 214 15.94 -0.81 -0.07
C ARG A 214 15.89 0.64 -0.56
N GLY A 215 17.05 1.27 -0.80
CA GLY A 215 17.12 2.67 -1.23
C GLY A 215 16.80 3.69 -0.13
N ARG A 216 16.87 3.29 1.13
CA ARG A 216 16.68 4.19 2.27
C ARG A 216 18.04 4.57 2.85
N MET A 217 18.32 5.86 2.90
CA MET A 217 19.52 6.41 3.49
C MET A 217 19.32 6.75 4.97
N PRO A 218 20.40 6.84 5.76
CA PRO A 218 20.30 7.28 7.15
C PRO A 218 19.60 8.62 7.29
N HIS A 219 18.81 8.77 8.35
CA HIS A 219 18.06 9.98 8.62
C HIS A 219 18.80 10.83 9.67
N ASN A 220 19.25 12.02 9.27
CA ASN A 220 19.83 12.99 10.17
C ASN A 220 18.75 13.87 10.82
N ARG A 221 18.86 14.07 12.13
CA ARG A 221 17.97 14.96 12.88
C ARG A 221 18.37 16.42 12.65
N GLY A 222 17.40 17.32 12.65
CA GLY A 222 17.65 18.76 12.47
C GLY A 222 18.64 19.37 13.48
N ILE A 223 18.69 18.83 14.70
CA ILE A 223 19.61 19.30 15.75
C ILE A 223 21.10 18.98 15.46
N THR A 224 21.37 18.07 14.52
CA THR A 224 22.75 17.72 14.10
C THR A 224 23.18 18.45 12.84
N MET A 225 22.37 19.35 12.36
CA MET A 225 22.61 20.14 11.15
C MET A 225 23.11 21.55 11.50
N ASN A 226 23.60 22.26 10.51
CA ASN A 226 23.92 23.66 10.62
C ASN A 226 22.64 24.52 10.60
N PRO A 227 22.69 25.78 11.12
CA PRO A 227 21.53 26.67 11.11
C PRO A 227 20.96 26.96 9.73
N VAL A 228 21.78 26.94 8.68
CA VAL A 228 21.36 27.13 7.28
C VAL A 228 20.51 25.95 6.77
N ASP A 229 20.75 24.75 7.27
CA ASP A 229 20.09 23.53 6.78
C ASP A 229 18.79 23.22 7.52
N HIS A 230 18.68 23.65 8.77
CA HIS A 230 17.50 23.37 9.61
C HIS A 230 17.34 24.42 10.71
N PRO A 231 16.09 24.87 11.02
CA PRO A 231 15.84 25.78 12.14
C PRO A 231 16.33 25.27 13.50
N HIS A 232 16.48 23.96 13.68
CA HIS A 232 17.04 23.36 14.88
C HIS A 232 18.56 23.25 14.86
N GLY A 233 19.22 23.66 13.78
CA GLY A 233 20.65 23.59 13.63
C GLY A 233 21.40 24.56 14.54
N GLY A 234 22.71 24.31 14.72
CA GLY A 234 23.61 25.15 15.52
C GLY A 234 24.04 24.48 16.81
N ARG A 235 24.92 25.19 17.54
CA ARG A 235 25.64 24.69 18.70
C ARG A 235 24.73 24.41 19.92
N THR A 236 23.68 25.22 20.09
CA THR A 236 22.76 25.13 21.25
C THR A 236 21.64 24.14 21.00
N LYS A 237 21.56 23.11 21.82
CA LYS A 237 20.61 21.98 21.63
C LYS A 237 19.22 22.17 22.27
N GLY A 238 18.84 23.32 22.77
CA GLY A 238 17.60 23.49 23.53
C GLY A 238 16.67 24.59 23.00
N GLY A 239 15.43 24.57 23.51
CA GLY A 239 14.48 25.69 23.41
C GLY A 239 13.85 26.02 22.07
N LYS A 240 14.07 25.18 21.04
CA LYS A 240 13.52 25.47 19.70
C LYS A 240 12.17 24.78 19.48
N HIS A 241 11.24 25.52 18.86
CA HIS A 241 9.94 24.99 18.48
C HIS A 241 10.04 23.79 17.54
N TRP A 242 9.10 22.83 17.67
CA TRP A 242 9.03 21.65 16.81
C TRP A 242 8.59 22.02 15.40
N VAL A 243 9.56 22.18 14.49
CA VAL A 243 9.33 22.59 13.11
C VAL A 243 10.02 21.67 12.12
N THR A 244 9.54 21.69 10.88
CA THR A 244 10.19 21.06 9.72
C THR A 244 11.40 21.90 9.26
N PRO A 245 12.26 21.43 8.34
CA PRO A 245 13.32 22.23 7.74
C PRO A 245 12.83 23.55 7.10
N TRP A 246 11.58 23.60 6.72
CA TRP A 246 10.93 24.78 6.12
C TRP A 246 10.15 25.62 7.14
N GLY A 247 10.41 25.46 8.43
CA GLY A 247 9.80 26.24 9.49
C GLY A 247 8.33 25.90 9.82
N LYS A 248 7.74 24.88 9.21
CA LYS A 248 6.34 24.51 9.47
C LYS A 248 6.21 23.74 10.78
N PRO A 249 5.24 24.08 11.66
CA PRO A 249 4.99 23.35 12.91
C PRO A 249 4.73 21.86 12.67
N THR A 250 5.27 20.99 13.54
CA THR A 250 5.13 19.54 13.43
C THR A 250 4.28 18.92 14.53
N LYS A 251 4.18 19.56 15.71
CA LYS A 251 3.34 19.11 16.83
C LYS A 251 2.09 20.00 16.98
N GLY A 252 0.95 19.38 17.25
CA GLY A 252 -0.32 20.07 17.52
C GLY A 252 -1.00 20.72 16.31
N ALA A 253 -0.31 20.93 15.20
CA ALA A 253 -0.87 21.56 14.03
C ALA A 253 -1.68 20.58 13.16
N LYS A 254 -2.87 20.99 12.76
CA LYS A 254 -3.69 20.28 11.77
C LYS A 254 -3.15 20.56 10.37
N THR A 255 -2.27 19.68 9.84
CA THR A 255 -1.52 19.92 8.60
C THR A 255 -2.29 19.58 7.32
N ARG A 256 -3.49 18.96 7.40
CA ARG A 256 -4.30 18.64 6.22
C ARG A 256 -4.79 19.91 5.52
N LYS A 257 -4.31 20.17 4.30
CA LYS A 257 -4.70 21.33 3.47
C LYS A 257 -5.80 21.04 2.45
N ASN A 258 -6.04 19.77 2.11
CA ASN A 258 -7.01 19.42 1.08
C ASN A 258 -8.45 19.57 1.60
N LYS A 259 -9.05 20.74 1.32
CA LYS A 259 -10.44 21.04 1.69
C LYS A 259 -11.45 20.31 0.79
N ARG A 260 -11.11 20.02 -0.49
CA ARG A 260 -12.03 19.41 -1.48
C ARG A 260 -12.51 18.02 -1.06
N THR A 261 -11.65 17.24 -0.42
CA THR A 261 -11.96 15.86 0.01
C THR A 261 -12.42 15.77 1.46
N LYS A 262 -12.56 16.90 2.17
CA LYS A 262 -13.04 16.91 3.56
C LYS A 262 -14.50 16.45 3.65
N LYS A 263 -15.33 16.82 2.68
CA LYS A 263 -16.76 16.44 2.61
C LYS A 263 -17.00 14.92 2.53
N PHE A 264 -16.00 14.15 2.10
CA PHE A 264 -16.08 12.69 2.03
C PHE A 264 -15.64 12.00 3.34
N ILE A 265 -15.27 12.72 4.39
CA ILE A 265 -14.88 12.14 5.67
C ILE A 265 -16.06 12.30 6.61
N VAL A 266 -16.70 11.18 6.97
CA VAL A 266 -17.79 11.10 7.93
C VAL A 266 -17.25 11.23 9.35
N ALA A 267 -16.28 10.39 9.70
CA ALA A 267 -15.60 10.42 10.99
C ALA A 267 -14.08 10.33 10.79
N SER A 268 -13.32 11.22 11.43
CA SER A 268 -11.86 11.14 11.39
C SER A 268 -11.37 10.05 12.36
N ARG A 269 -10.13 9.59 12.18
CA ARG A 269 -9.48 8.63 13.10
C ARG A 269 -9.38 9.12 14.55
N HIS A 270 -9.61 10.40 14.83
CA HIS A 270 -9.57 11.01 16.15
C HIS A 270 -10.95 11.20 16.77
N ASP A 271 -12.03 11.05 16.00
CA ASP A 271 -13.42 11.27 16.44
C ASP A 271 -14.04 9.97 16.96
N ARG A 272 -13.56 9.50 18.13
CA ARG A 272 -14.01 8.22 18.71
C ARG A 272 -15.54 8.14 18.88
N LYS A 273 -16.20 9.22 19.29
CA LYS A 273 -17.68 9.28 19.46
C LYS A 273 -18.44 9.01 18.15
N LYS A 274 -17.95 9.54 17.00
CA LYS A 274 -18.58 9.33 15.69
C LYS A 274 -18.23 7.97 15.05
N GLN A 275 -17.26 7.24 15.59
CA GLN A 275 -16.87 5.92 15.10
C GLN A 275 -17.69 4.79 15.71
N GLN A 276 -18.39 5.05 16.81
CA GLN A 276 -19.22 4.11 17.56
C GLN A 276 -20.69 4.15 17.14
N GLN A 277 -21.11 5.17 16.42
CA GLN A 277 -22.41 5.29 15.74
C GLN A 277 -22.33 4.69 14.32
#